data_eca4ca4cc0c68d9a79f38a6aed2017d0
#
_entry.id   eca4ca4cc0c68d9a79f38a6aed2017d0
#
_cell.length_a   1.000
_cell.length_b   1.000
_cell.length_c   1.000
_cell.angle_alpha   90.00
_cell.angle_beta   90.00
_cell.angle_gamma   90.00
#
_symmetry.space_group_name_H-M   'P 1'
#
loop_
_entity.id
_entity.type
_entity.pdbx_description
1 polymer ?
#
loop_
_entity_poly.entity_id
_entity_poly.type
_entity_poly.pdbx_seq_one_letter_code
_entity_poly.pdbx_strand_id
1 'polypeptide(L)'
;PIPGKSLVGIELPNTTKSNVGLGSLLSDKEFENSPKPLLVALGKGVTGKSYFADIAKMPHLLIAGTTGSGKSVTVHNLILSLLYRKGPKDLRFIMVDPKRVELTLYNNIPHLLTPVIKEAKKAIMALRWAAKEMERRYDVLESHSSRDIGSYHTNILAKWQNEHDENDRTQVSPERMPYIVIIIDELADIMQAYPRELEAGIVRLAQMSRAVGIHLILSTQRPSVNVITGLIKANIPSRLALQVASQIDSRTILDAPGAESLLGKGDTLFQGSDMSKPERMQCGNVSEEEVKNVVRYIVKHNDMLPDDITIGEGMDESVATTTGSGSFDYPSDSDDDELYGEALRAVREA
;
A
#
# COMPACT_ATOMS: atom_id res chain seq x y z
N PRO A 1 16.07 8.97 28.69
CA PRO A 1 17.39 9.52 28.33
C PRO A 1 17.43 9.98 26.89
N ILE A 2 18.10 11.09 26.61
CA ILE A 2 18.35 11.54 25.25
C ILE A 2 19.56 10.78 24.69
N PRO A 3 19.46 10.07 23.55
CA PRO A 3 20.57 9.32 22.98
C PRO A 3 21.81 10.20 22.76
N GLY A 4 22.98 9.73 23.23
CA GLY A 4 24.27 10.44 23.12
C GLY A 4 24.46 11.61 24.08
N LYS A 5 23.55 11.84 25.02
CA LYS A 5 23.67 12.91 26.04
C LYS A 5 23.34 12.35 27.43
N SER A 6 24.00 12.89 28.46
CA SER A 6 23.72 12.58 29.88
C SER A 6 22.50 13.36 30.38
N LEU A 7 21.44 13.43 29.58
CA LEU A 7 20.23 14.21 29.85
C LEU A 7 18.97 13.34 29.74
N VAL A 8 17.94 13.72 30.53
CA VAL A 8 16.60 13.16 30.42
C VAL A 8 15.70 14.20 29.77
N GLY A 9 15.03 13.84 28.69
CA GLY A 9 13.99 14.67 28.09
C GLY A 9 12.63 14.36 28.71
N ILE A 10 11.87 15.40 29.02
CA ILE A 10 10.46 15.30 29.47
C ILE A 10 9.60 15.94 28.38
N GLU A 11 8.68 15.19 27.81
CA GLU A 11 7.70 15.68 26.84
C GLU A 11 6.44 16.11 27.58
N LEU A 12 6.05 17.36 27.38
CA LEU A 12 4.80 17.90 27.91
C LEU A 12 3.88 18.29 26.73
N PRO A 13 2.60 17.89 26.76
CA PRO A 13 1.65 18.34 25.75
C PRO A 13 1.53 19.86 25.72
N ASN A 14 1.50 20.45 24.52
CA ASN A 14 1.26 21.87 24.37
C ASN A 14 -0.13 22.28 24.88
N THR A 15 -0.22 23.39 25.57
CA THR A 15 -1.50 24.00 25.99
C THR A 15 -2.30 24.49 24.78
N THR A 16 -1.61 24.99 23.74
CA THR A 16 -2.21 25.41 22.48
C THR A 16 -1.84 24.41 21.40
N LYS A 17 -2.86 23.74 20.83
CA LYS A 17 -2.67 22.77 19.74
C LYS A 17 -2.41 23.49 18.44
N SER A 18 -1.31 23.17 17.74
CA SER A 18 -1.05 23.58 16.37
C SER A 18 -1.29 22.42 15.42
N ASN A 19 -1.94 22.68 14.29
CA ASN A 19 -2.10 21.68 13.24
C ASN A 19 -0.86 21.61 12.36
N VAL A 20 -0.41 20.41 12.05
CA VAL A 20 0.61 20.16 11.04
C VAL A 20 -0.11 20.01 9.69
N GLY A 21 -0.27 21.10 8.93
CA GLY A 21 -0.93 21.06 7.62
C GLY A 21 -0.09 20.30 6.60
N LEU A 22 -0.72 19.43 5.79
CA LEU A 22 -0.04 18.70 4.71
C LEU A 22 0.64 19.65 3.73
N GLY A 23 0.00 20.75 3.33
CA GLY A 23 0.58 21.74 2.42
C GLY A 23 1.93 22.27 2.90
N SER A 24 2.11 22.48 4.21
CA SER A 24 3.40 22.93 4.77
C SER A 24 4.49 21.86 4.71
N LEU A 25 4.13 20.58 4.72
CA LEU A 25 5.07 19.48 4.56
C LEU A 25 5.48 19.30 3.08
N LEU A 26 4.53 19.44 2.17
CA LEU A 26 4.77 19.31 0.73
C LEU A 26 5.62 20.46 0.18
N SER A 27 5.52 21.67 0.79
CA SER A 27 6.35 22.85 0.46
C SER A 27 7.73 22.84 1.14
N ASP A 28 8.07 21.81 1.90
CA ASP A 28 9.40 21.66 2.48
C ASP A 28 10.41 21.36 1.38
N LYS A 29 11.53 22.10 1.37
CA LYS A 29 12.59 21.96 0.36
C LYS A 29 13.15 20.54 0.26
N GLU A 30 13.19 19.81 1.36
CA GLU A 30 13.63 18.41 1.38
C GLU A 30 12.64 17.53 0.61
N PHE A 31 11.34 17.80 0.71
CA PHE A 31 10.31 17.08 -0.04
C PHE A 31 10.33 17.48 -1.52
N GLU A 32 10.33 18.77 -1.81
CA GLU A 32 10.21 19.34 -3.15
C GLU A 32 11.40 18.95 -4.06
N ASN A 33 12.63 19.06 -3.54
CA ASN A 33 13.85 18.79 -4.31
C ASN A 33 14.31 17.32 -4.28
N SER A 34 13.58 16.44 -3.63
CA SER A 34 13.97 15.03 -3.51
C SER A 34 13.82 14.29 -4.85
N PRO A 35 14.83 13.52 -5.29
CA PRO A 35 14.74 12.68 -6.48
C PRO A 35 13.97 11.37 -6.25
N LYS A 36 13.55 11.08 -5.01
CA LYS A 36 12.89 9.82 -4.65
C LYS A 36 11.51 9.72 -5.33
N PRO A 37 11.21 8.62 -6.05
CA PRO A 37 10.00 8.53 -6.88
C PRO A 37 8.71 8.51 -6.08
N LEU A 38 8.67 7.80 -4.94
CA LEU A 38 7.47 7.60 -4.12
C LEU A 38 7.66 8.18 -2.71
N LEU A 39 8.20 9.40 -2.62
CA LEU A 39 8.35 10.10 -1.35
C LEU A 39 6.97 10.53 -0.83
N VAL A 40 6.72 10.24 0.44
CA VAL A 40 5.52 10.67 1.16
C VAL A 40 5.88 11.50 2.38
N ALA A 41 5.04 12.49 2.69
CA ALA A 41 5.15 13.28 3.90
C ALA A 41 4.47 12.53 5.06
N LEU A 42 5.21 12.19 6.10
CA LEU A 42 4.65 11.52 7.27
C LEU A 42 4.12 12.54 8.28
N GLY A 43 4.89 13.58 8.61
CA GLY A 43 4.51 14.53 9.63
C GLY A 43 5.67 15.33 10.18
N LYS A 44 5.52 15.86 11.39
CA LYS A 44 6.58 16.55 12.15
C LYS A 44 6.84 15.86 13.47
N GLY A 45 8.11 15.68 13.77
CA GLY A 45 8.55 15.17 15.07
C GLY A 45 8.43 16.21 16.19
N VAL A 46 8.71 15.78 17.40
CA VAL A 46 8.64 16.61 18.62
C VAL A 46 9.52 17.87 18.52
N THR A 47 10.63 17.79 17.79
CA THR A 47 11.54 18.92 17.55
C THR A 47 11.10 19.88 16.45
N GLY A 48 9.95 19.63 15.80
CA GLY A 48 9.46 20.39 14.65
C GLY A 48 10.09 20.00 13.30
N LYS A 49 11.02 19.01 13.28
CA LYS A 49 11.62 18.48 12.05
C LYS A 49 10.55 17.75 11.24
N SER A 50 10.51 17.98 9.92
CA SER A 50 9.67 17.24 8.99
C SER A 50 10.23 15.84 8.77
N TYR A 51 9.33 14.84 8.65
CA TYR A 51 9.66 13.45 8.37
C TYR A 51 9.03 13.02 7.06
N PHE A 52 9.86 12.45 6.22
CA PHE A 52 9.49 11.93 4.91
C PHE A 52 9.94 10.48 4.78
N ALA A 53 9.18 9.66 4.07
CA ALA A 53 9.55 8.29 3.78
C ALA A 53 9.39 8.00 2.29
N ASP A 54 10.24 7.12 1.76
CA ASP A 54 10.18 6.68 0.37
C ASP A 54 9.59 5.27 0.32
N ILE A 55 8.37 5.16 -0.20
CA ILE A 55 7.67 3.86 -0.32
C ILE A 55 8.46 2.90 -1.20
N ALA A 56 9.18 3.36 -2.22
CA ALA A 56 10.02 2.49 -3.02
C ALA A 56 11.16 1.83 -2.22
N LYS A 57 11.63 2.47 -1.15
CA LYS A 57 12.66 1.93 -0.25
C LYS A 57 12.09 1.11 0.90
N MET A 58 11.01 1.55 1.51
CA MET A 58 10.35 0.84 2.61
C MET A 58 9.28 -0.17 2.16
N PRO A 59 9.32 -0.66 1.00
CA PRO A 59 8.43 -1.23 -0.03
C PRO A 59 6.95 -1.33 0.35
N HIS A 60 6.63 -1.59 1.60
CA HIS A 60 5.25 -1.76 2.06
C HIS A 60 5.08 -1.10 3.42
N LEU A 61 3.87 -0.66 3.73
CA LEU A 61 3.55 0.05 4.95
C LEU A 61 2.28 -0.54 5.60
N LEU A 62 2.36 -0.84 6.87
CA LEU A 62 1.22 -1.19 7.71
C LEU A 62 0.84 0.02 8.58
N ILE A 63 -0.44 0.40 8.56
CA ILE A 63 -1.00 1.50 9.35
C ILE A 63 -2.10 0.93 10.26
N ALA A 64 -1.99 1.14 11.56
CA ALA A 64 -3.02 0.68 12.46
C ALA A 64 -3.32 1.69 13.58
N GLY A 65 -4.56 1.72 14.01
CA GLY A 65 -5.02 2.59 15.10
C GLY A 65 -6.52 2.55 15.25
N THR A 66 -7.03 2.86 16.44
CA THR A 66 -8.48 2.85 16.72
C THR A 66 -9.24 3.95 15.99
N THR A 67 -10.55 3.85 15.97
CA THR A 67 -11.43 4.91 15.43
C THR A 67 -11.15 6.23 16.13
N GLY A 68 -11.02 7.31 15.36
CA GLY A 68 -10.71 8.64 15.88
C GLY A 68 -9.22 8.91 16.15
N SER A 69 -8.33 7.92 15.97
CA SER A 69 -6.89 8.10 16.13
C SER A 69 -6.25 8.97 15.05
N GLY A 70 -6.92 9.16 13.89
CA GLY A 70 -6.42 9.90 12.73
C GLY A 70 -5.98 9.01 11.55
N LYS A 71 -6.34 7.70 11.56
CA LYS A 71 -5.96 6.72 10.53
C LYS A 71 -6.34 7.17 9.11
N SER A 72 -7.60 7.53 8.89
CA SER A 72 -8.10 7.97 7.57
C SER A 72 -7.36 9.21 7.07
N VAL A 73 -7.16 10.20 7.94
CA VAL A 73 -6.39 11.41 7.59
C VAL A 73 -4.96 11.06 7.20
N THR A 74 -4.34 10.13 7.92
CA THR A 74 -2.99 9.63 7.58
C THR A 74 -2.95 8.95 6.21
N VAL A 75 -3.95 8.10 5.90
CA VAL A 75 -4.04 7.46 4.57
C VAL A 75 -4.21 8.51 3.46
N HIS A 76 -5.09 9.50 3.65
CA HIS A 76 -5.24 10.62 2.71
C HIS A 76 -3.95 11.41 2.54
N ASN A 77 -3.23 11.67 3.64
CA ASN A 77 -1.95 12.35 3.61
C ASN A 77 -0.92 11.63 2.71
N LEU A 78 -0.84 10.31 2.80
CA LEU A 78 0.04 9.50 1.95
C LEU A 78 -0.39 9.54 0.47
N ILE A 79 -1.69 9.36 0.20
CA ILE A 79 -2.24 9.40 -1.17
C ILE A 79 -1.95 10.77 -1.81
N LEU A 80 -2.26 11.86 -1.12
CA LEU A 80 -2.04 13.20 -1.65
C LEU A 80 -0.56 13.53 -1.83
N SER A 81 0.32 13.03 -0.97
CA SER A 81 1.78 13.16 -1.14
C SER A 81 2.25 12.51 -2.44
N LEU A 82 1.72 11.33 -2.77
CA LEU A 82 2.03 10.62 -4.01
C LEU A 82 1.45 11.33 -5.23
N LEU A 83 0.19 11.75 -5.17
CA LEU A 83 -0.49 12.49 -6.25
C LEU A 83 0.15 13.85 -6.54
N TYR A 84 0.72 14.51 -5.52
CA TYR A 84 1.45 15.77 -5.70
C TYR A 84 2.72 15.59 -6.55
N ARG A 85 3.36 14.42 -6.47
CA ARG A 85 4.66 14.15 -7.11
C ARG A 85 4.58 13.47 -8.46
N LYS A 86 3.58 12.64 -8.70
CA LYS A 86 3.53 11.74 -9.85
C LYS A 86 2.19 11.79 -10.55
N GLY A 87 2.25 11.94 -11.87
CA GLY A 87 1.08 11.84 -12.74
C GLY A 87 0.69 10.38 -13.04
N PRO A 88 -0.46 10.18 -13.72
CA PRO A 88 -1.00 8.84 -13.97
C PRO A 88 -0.16 7.97 -14.91
N LYS A 89 0.76 8.56 -15.66
CA LYS A 89 1.73 7.82 -16.51
C LYS A 89 2.84 7.15 -15.70
N ASP A 90 3.12 7.64 -14.48
CA ASP A 90 4.21 7.16 -13.63
C ASP A 90 3.75 6.50 -12.34
N LEU A 91 2.48 6.69 -11.97
CA LEU A 91 1.89 6.16 -10.74
C LEU A 91 0.44 5.72 -10.97
N ARG A 92 0.12 4.51 -10.53
CA ARG A 92 -1.22 3.96 -10.60
C ARG A 92 -1.63 3.42 -9.23
N PHE A 93 -2.94 3.40 -8.99
CA PHE A 93 -3.50 2.89 -7.74
C PHE A 93 -4.49 1.76 -7.97
N ILE A 94 -4.50 0.82 -7.03
CA ILE A 94 -5.63 -0.06 -6.75
C ILE A 94 -6.07 0.27 -5.33
N MET A 95 -7.31 0.71 -5.15
CA MET A 95 -7.84 1.11 -3.86
C MET A 95 -8.98 0.18 -3.43
N VAL A 96 -8.92 -0.29 -2.19
CA VAL A 96 -9.91 -1.19 -1.59
C VAL A 96 -10.50 -0.55 -0.35
N ASP A 97 -11.80 -0.27 -0.39
CA ASP A 97 -12.56 0.36 0.69
C ASP A 97 -13.87 -0.42 0.94
N PRO A 98 -13.84 -1.46 1.78
CA PRO A 98 -15.03 -2.25 2.08
C PRO A 98 -16.15 -1.45 2.74
N LYS A 99 -15.80 -0.38 3.47
CA LYS A 99 -16.75 0.48 4.18
C LYS A 99 -17.38 1.55 3.29
N ARG A 100 -16.83 1.80 2.10
CA ARG A 100 -17.32 2.79 1.10
C ARG A 100 -17.33 4.23 1.60
N VAL A 101 -16.42 4.61 2.47
CA VAL A 101 -16.44 5.92 3.15
C VAL A 101 -15.24 6.77 2.75
N GLU A 102 -14.03 6.22 2.83
CA GLU A 102 -12.81 6.99 2.79
C GLU A 102 -12.23 7.12 1.37
N LEU A 103 -12.02 6.00 0.67
CA LEU A 103 -11.30 6.00 -0.60
C LEU A 103 -12.20 6.24 -1.82
N THR A 104 -13.51 6.17 -1.67
CA THR A 104 -14.47 6.45 -2.74
C THR A 104 -14.38 7.88 -3.28
N LEU A 105 -13.79 8.80 -2.51
CA LEU A 105 -13.50 10.17 -2.96
C LEU A 105 -12.58 10.23 -4.18
N TYR A 106 -11.75 9.20 -4.39
CA TYR A 106 -10.77 9.13 -5.48
C TYR A 106 -11.28 8.46 -6.76
N ASN A 107 -12.54 7.99 -6.81
CA ASN A 107 -13.06 7.17 -7.93
C ASN A 107 -12.86 7.73 -9.34
N ASN A 108 -12.66 9.03 -9.48
CA ASN A 108 -12.58 9.67 -10.80
C ASN A 108 -11.15 10.08 -11.19
N ILE A 109 -10.14 9.80 -10.35
CA ILE A 109 -8.77 10.18 -10.71
C ILE A 109 -8.20 9.24 -11.78
N PRO A 110 -7.45 9.77 -12.77
CA PRO A 110 -6.88 8.97 -13.85
C PRO A 110 -5.78 8.00 -13.40
N HIS A 111 -5.36 8.07 -12.15
CA HIS A 111 -4.37 7.17 -11.55
C HIS A 111 -4.96 5.79 -11.19
N LEU A 112 -6.27 5.64 -11.12
CA LEU A 112 -6.89 4.35 -10.79
C LEU A 112 -6.76 3.35 -11.95
N LEU A 113 -6.41 2.10 -11.61
CA LEU A 113 -6.43 0.95 -12.52
C LEU A 113 -7.82 0.30 -12.59
N THR A 114 -8.67 0.54 -11.60
CA THR A 114 -10.04 0.07 -11.50
C THR A 114 -10.81 1.00 -10.55
N PRO A 115 -12.12 1.13 -10.65
CA PRO A 115 -12.92 1.81 -9.64
C PRO A 115 -12.61 1.26 -8.23
N VAL A 116 -12.77 2.09 -7.19
CA VAL A 116 -12.50 1.68 -5.81
C VAL A 116 -13.27 0.41 -5.46
N ILE A 117 -12.55 -0.63 -5.11
CA ILE A 117 -13.08 -1.97 -4.82
C ILE A 117 -13.76 -1.97 -3.46
N LYS A 118 -15.00 -2.45 -3.42
CA LYS A 118 -15.86 -2.45 -2.22
C LYS A 118 -16.12 -3.85 -1.68
N GLU A 119 -15.82 -4.88 -2.46
CA GLU A 119 -16.14 -6.28 -2.17
C GLU A 119 -14.86 -7.05 -1.84
N ALA A 120 -14.89 -7.85 -0.77
CA ALA A 120 -13.74 -8.65 -0.35
C ALA A 120 -13.28 -9.62 -1.45
N LYS A 121 -14.21 -10.29 -2.17
CA LYS A 121 -13.88 -11.18 -3.28
C LYS A 121 -13.09 -10.45 -4.38
N LYS A 122 -13.53 -9.27 -4.78
CA LYS A 122 -12.83 -8.46 -5.79
C LYS A 122 -11.46 -7.97 -5.31
N ALA A 123 -11.31 -7.73 -4.00
CA ALA A 123 -10.01 -7.39 -3.42
C ALA A 123 -9.01 -8.56 -3.57
N ILE A 124 -9.43 -9.80 -3.31
CA ILE A 124 -8.60 -10.99 -3.55
C ILE A 124 -8.22 -11.12 -5.03
N MET A 125 -9.17 -10.90 -5.93
CA MET A 125 -8.91 -10.94 -7.38
C MET A 125 -7.92 -9.85 -7.80
N ALA A 126 -7.99 -8.66 -7.22
CA ALA A 126 -7.03 -7.58 -7.46
C ALA A 126 -5.60 -7.95 -7.00
N LEU A 127 -5.46 -8.61 -5.84
CA LEU A 127 -4.15 -9.11 -5.39
C LEU A 127 -3.61 -10.23 -6.31
N ARG A 128 -4.46 -11.11 -6.81
CA ARG A 128 -4.08 -12.12 -7.81
C ARG A 128 -3.65 -11.48 -9.14
N TRP A 129 -4.38 -10.47 -9.59
CA TRP A 129 -3.99 -9.68 -10.76
C TRP A 129 -2.62 -9.02 -10.55
N ALA A 130 -2.41 -8.39 -9.40
CA ALA A 130 -1.14 -7.75 -9.07
C ALA A 130 0.03 -8.75 -9.02
N ALA A 131 -0.21 -9.99 -8.58
CA ALA A 131 0.79 -11.05 -8.60
C ALA A 131 1.16 -11.48 -10.03
N LYS A 132 0.18 -11.57 -10.95
CA LYS A 132 0.44 -11.83 -12.38
C LYS A 132 1.17 -10.66 -13.03
N GLU A 133 0.77 -9.43 -12.75
CA GLU A 133 1.45 -8.22 -13.24
C GLU A 133 2.90 -8.15 -12.72
N MET A 134 3.13 -8.55 -11.49
CA MET A 134 4.47 -8.66 -10.91
C MET A 134 5.34 -9.64 -11.74
N GLU A 135 4.84 -10.82 -12.05
CA GLU A 135 5.55 -11.81 -12.88
C GLU A 135 5.85 -11.27 -14.27
N ARG A 136 4.84 -10.72 -14.95
CA ARG A 136 5.00 -10.09 -16.26
C ARG A 136 6.09 -9.00 -16.24
N ARG A 137 6.14 -8.19 -15.19
CA ARG A 137 7.16 -7.16 -15.06
C ARG A 137 8.55 -7.74 -14.83
N TYR A 138 8.67 -8.86 -14.14
CA TYR A 138 9.96 -9.56 -14.04
C TYR A 138 10.46 -10.01 -15.41
N ASP A 139 9.60 -10.56 -16.26
CA ASP A 139 9.97 -10.94 -17.63
C ASP A 139 10.45 -9.73 -18.45
N VAL A 140 9.78 -8.58 -18.31
CA VAL A 140 10.20 -7.33 -18.96
C VAL A 140 11.56 -6.86 -18.45
N LEU A 141 11.78 -6.87 -17.13
CA LEU A 141 13.06 -6.47 -16.53
C LEU A 141 14.19 -7.41 -16.97
N GLU A 142 13.94 -8.71 -17.03
CA GLU A 142 14.90 -9.72 -17.48
C GLU A 142 15.27 -9.50 -18.95
N SER A 143 14.29 -9.30 -19.84
CA SER A 143 14.52 -9.05 -21.27
C SER A 143 15.39 -7.81 -21.54
N HIS A 144 15.37 -6.81 -20.64
CA HIS A 144 16.18 -5.61 -20.71
C HIS A 144 17.41 -5.65 -19.80
N SER A 145 17.73 -6.79 -19.18
CA SER A 145 18.84 -6.95 -18.23
C SER A 145 18.82 -5.89 -17.11
N SER A 146 17.63 -5.52 -16.65
CA SER A 146 17.42 -4.50 -15.61
C SER A 146 17.17 -5.17 -14.27
N ARG A 147 17.88 -4.70 -13.22
CA ARG A 147 17.76 -5.27 -11.86
C ARG A 147 16.45 -4.93 -11.18
N ASP A 148 15.93 -3.75 -11.41
CA ASP A 148 14.74 -3.21 -10.78
C ASP A 148 14.10 -2.11 -11.67
N ILE A 149 12.87 -1.73 -11.33
CA ILE A 149 12.10 -0.73 -12.08
C ILE A 149 12.82 0.64 -12.12
N GLY A 150 13.54 1.02 -11.08
CA GLY A 150 14.29 2.27 -11.04
C GLY A 150 15.44 2.28 -12.05
N SER A 151 16.20 1.19 -12.14
CA SER A 151 17.26 1.01 -13.15
C SER A 151 16.68 0.94 -14.56
N TYR A 152 15.54 0.30 -14.76
CA TYR A 152 14.83 0.27 -16.03
C TYR A 152 14.40 1.69 -16.48
N HIS A 153 13.77 2.45 -15.58
CA HIS A 153 13.37 3.83 -15.88
C HIS A 153 14.56 4.72 -16.23
N THR A 154 15.69 4.58 -15.52
CA THR A 154 16.87 5.42 -15.73
C THR A 154 17.65 5.02 -16.97
N ASN A 155 17.87 3.71 -17.16
CA ASN A 155 18.82 3.22 -18.17
C ASN A 155 18.15 2.88 -19.50
N ILE A 156 16.87 2.55 -19.52
CA ILE A 156 16.13 2.18 -20.73
C ILE A 156 15.17 3.28 -21.13
N LEU A 157 14.19 3.60 -20.26
CA LEU A 157 13.12 4.54 -20.61
C LEU A 157 13.64 5.98 -20.80
N ALA A 158 14.44 6.51 -19.86
CA ALA A 158 14.95 7.86 -19.95
C ALA A 158 15.95 8.04 -21.12
N LYS A 159 16.78 7.02 -21.41
CA LYS A 159 17.67 7.07 -22.59
C LYS A 159 16.85 7.10 -23.88
N TRP A 160 15.87 6.22 -23.99
CA TRP A 160 15.00 6.20 -25.18
C TRP A 160 14.31 7.55 -25.39
N GLN A 161 13.74 8.15 -24.32
CA GLN A 161 13.10 9.46 -24.37
C GLN A 161 14.05 10.62 -24.74
N ASN A 162 15.31 10.53 -24.39
CA ASN A 162 16.32 11.54 -24.76
C ASN A 162 16.79 11.41 -26.22
N GLU A 163 16.75 10.21 -26.78
CA GLU A 163 17.23 9.90 -28.13
C GLU A 163 16.13 10.01 -29.20
N HIS A 164 14.85 9.97 -28.78
CA HIS A 164 13.70 9.91 -29.68
C HIS A 164 12.63 10.95 -29.28
N ASP A 165 11.94 11.51 -30.27
CA ASP A 165 10.74 12.34 -30.04
C ASP A 165 9.59 11.43 -29.62
N GLU A 166 8.89 11.76 -28.52
CA GLU A 166 7.69 11.03 -28.06
C GLU A 166 6.58 10.93 -29.13
N ASN A 167 6.59 11.80 -30.12
CA ASN A 167 5.64 11.82 -31.26
C ASN A 167 6.09 10.99 -32.46
N ASP A 168 7.31 10.45 -32.47
CA ASP A 168 7.78 9.58 -33.56
C ASP A 168 7.19 8.18 -33.43
N ARG A 169 6.11 7.93 -34.19
CA ARG A 169 5.40 6.65 -34.25
C ARG A 169 6.13 5.59 -35.05
N THR A 170 7.28 5.88 -35.62
CA THR A 170 8.03 4.91 -36.44
C THR A 170 8.84 3.93 -35.61
N GLN A 171 9.05 4.21 -34.32
CA GLN A 171 9.82 3.37 -33.40
C GLN A 171 8.95 2.89 -32.23
N VAL A 172 9.17 1.64 -31.82
CA VAL A 172 8.47 1.05 -30.67
C VAL A 172 9.12 1.56 -29.37
N SER A 173 8.38 2.38 -28.62
CA SER A 173 8.85 2.86 -27.31
C SER A 173 8.89 1.72 -26.28
N PRO A 174 9.89 1.70 -25.38
CA PRO A 174 9.88 0.80 -24.24
C PRO A 174 8.61 1.03 -23.38
N GLU A 175 8.12 -0.04 -22.80
CA GLU A 175 6.94 0.05 -21.91
C GLU A 175 7.23 0.95 -20.71
N ARG A 176 6.30 1.83 -20.36
CA ARG A 176 6.51 2.84 -19.31
C ARG A 176 6.52 2.29 -17.90
N MET A 177 5.93 1.14 -17.65
CA MET A 177 5.78 0.46 -16.33
C MET A 177 5.62 1.44 -15.15
N PRO A 178 4.43 2.03 -14.94
CA PRO A 178 4.20 2.93 -13.80
C PRO A 178 4.35 2.19 -12.46
N TYR A 179 4.76 2.89 -11.41
CA TYR A 179 4.63 2.35 -10.05
C TYR A 179 3.16 2.05 -9.74
N ILE A 180 2.91 0.95 -9.04
CA ILE A 180 1.56 0.58 -8.60
C ILE A 180 1.53 0.58 -7.08
N VAL A 181 0.59 1.32 -6.48
CA VAL A 181 0.37 1.33 -5.04
C VAL A 181 -1.02 0.78 -4.75
N ILE A 182 -1.05 -0.35 -4.04
CA ILE A 182 -2.29 -1.02 -3.62
C ILE A 182 -2.59 -0.58 -2.21
N ILE A 183 -3.75 0.04 -2.00
CA ILE A 183 -4.18 0.58 -0.71
C ILE A 183 -5.40 -0.19 -0.23
N ILE A 184 -5.31 -0.78 0.96
CA ILE A 184 -6.44 -1.45 1.62
C ILE A 184 -6.76 -0.68 2.89
N ASP A 185 -7.93 -0.01 2.94
CA ASP A 185 -8.31 0.84 4.08
C ASP A 185 -8.68 0.04 5.34
N GLU A 186 -9.35 -1.09 5.20
CA GLU A 186 -9.70 -1.93 6.36
C GLU A 186 -9.41 -3.41 6.09
N LEU A 187 -8.22 -3.82 6.54
CA LEU A 187 -7.75 -5.20 6.37
C LEU A 187 -8.64 -6.22 7.09
N ALA A 188 -9.17 -5.84 8.27
CA ALA A 188 -9.96 -6.73 9.09
C ALA A 188 -11.23 -7.24 8.41
N ASP A 189 -11.89 -6.40 7.62
CA ASP A 189 -13.15 -6.75 6.96
C ASP A 189 -12.93 -7.80 5.85
N ILE A 190 -11.79 -7.74 5.16
CA ILE A 190 -11.45 -8.74 4.13
C ILE A 190 -10.90 -10.01 4.81
N MET A 191 -10.06 -9.84 5.85
CA MET A 191 -9.50 -10.96 6.62
C MET A 191 -10.59 -11.83 7.27
N GLN A 192 -11.71 -11.23 7.66
CA GLN A 192 -12.86 -11.98 8.20
C GLN A 192 -13.51 -12.90 7.16
N ALA A 193 -13.53 -12.47 5.88
CA ALA A 193 -14.21 -13.21 4.81
C ALA A 193 -13.27 -14.21 4.10
N TYR A 194 -12.02 -13.83 3.88
CA TYR A 194 -11.02 -14.58 3.09
C TYR A 194 -9.64 -14.54 3.75
N PRO A 195 -9.47 -15.11 4.97
CA PRO A 195 -8.22 -14.96 5.74
C PRO A 195 -7.00 -15.56 5.03
N ARG A 196 -7.13 -16.79 4.51
CA ARG A 196 -6.02 -17.53 3.88
C ARG A 196 -5.58 -16.86 2.57
N GLU A 197 -6.53 -16.55 1.69
CA GLU A 197 -6.26 -15.96 0.38
C GLU A 197 -5.69 -14.56 0.50
N LEU A 198 -6.20 -13.78 1.46
CA LEU A 198 -5.71 -12.43 1.72
C LEU A 198 -4.27 -12.46 2.24
N GLU A 199 -4.00 -13.26 3.26
CA GLU A 199 -2.66 -13.39 3.83
C GLU A 199 -1.66 -13.88 2.78
N ALA A 200 -1.99 -14.95 2.05
CA ALA A 200 -1.11 -15.50 1.00
C ALA A 200 -0.83 -14.47 -0.10
N GLY A 201 -1.84 -13.73 -0.56
CA GLY A 201 -1.69 -12.68 -1.57
C GLY A 201 -0.81 -11.53 -1.10
N ILE A 202 -1.01 -11.06 0.14
CA ILE A 202 -0.19 -10.01 0.75
C ILE A 202 1.26 -10.48 0.90
N VAL A 203 1.48 -11.67 1.48
CA VAL A 203 2.83 -12.21 1.71
C VAL A 203 3.59 -12.38 0.40
N ARG A 204 2.97 -12.95 -0.64
CA ARG A 204 3.58 -13.12 -1.96
C ARG A 204 4.03 -11.78 -2.56
N LEU A 205 3.15 -10.79 -2.58
CA LEU A 205 3.50 -9.45 -3.07
C LEU A 205 4.58 -8.81 -2.19
N ALA A 206 4.45 -8.88 -0.87
CA ALA A 206 5.40 -8.26 0.03
C ALA A 206 6.82 -8.81 -0.09
N GLN A 207 6.97 -10.09 -0.44
CA GLN A 207 8.26 -10.73 -0.63
C GLN A 207 8.94 -10.35 -1.95
N MET A 208 8.18 -10.17 -3.03
CA MET A 208 8.76 -10.12 -4.36
C MET A 208 8.48 -8.82 -5.13
N SER A 209 7.43 -8.06 -4.81
CA SER A 209 6.96 -6.99 -5.70
C SER A 209 7.78 -5.69 -5.65
N ARG A 210 8.70 -5.54 -4.68
CA ARG A 210 9.54 -4.34 -4.53
C ARG A 210 10.33 -4.00 -5.80
N ALA A 211 11.00 -4.97 -6.38
CA ALA A 211 11.87 -4.75 -7.54
C ALA A 211 11.09 -4.29 -8.78
N VAL A 212 9.84 -4.72 -8.91
CA VAL A 212 8.96 -4.38 -10.05
C VAL A 212 8.06 -3.17 -9.80
N GLY A 213 8.24 -2.47 -8.67
CA GLY A 213 7.54 -1.23 -8.35
C GLY A 213 6.07 -1.39 -7.99
N ILE A 214 5.69 -2.52 -7.36
CA ILE A 214 4.36 -2.73 -6.80
C ILE A 214 4.45 -2.70 -5.28
N HIS A 215 3.67 -1.84 -4.64
CA HIS A 215 3.77 -1.54 -3.21
C HIS A 215 2.41 -1.66 -2.51
N LEU A 216 2.43 -2.07 -1.24
CA LEU A 216 1.24 -2.23 -0.42
C LEU A 216 1.20 -1.17 0.68
N ILE A 217 0.05 -0.52 0.85
CA ILE A 217 -0.30 0.26 2.03
C ILE A 217 -1.53 -0.42 2.65
N LEU A 218 -1.31 -1.13 3.75
CA LEU A 218 -2.35 -1.86 4.46
C LEU A 218 -2.76 -1.09 5.69
N SER A 219 -4.06 -0.90 5.89
CA SER A 219 -4.52 -0.24 7.10
C SER A 219 -5.65 -1.00 7.80
N THR A 220 -5.76 -0.82 9.14
CA THR A 220 -6.81 -1.44 9.93
C THR A 220 -7.12 -0.63 11.19
N GLN A 221 -8.40 -0.60 11.57
CA GLN A 221 -8.86 -0.07 12.85
C GLN A 221 -8.89 -1.16 13.95
N ARG A 222 -8.65 -2.42 13.59
CA ARG A 222 -8.71 -3.58 14.49
C ARG A 222 -7.35 -4.28 14.57
N PRO A 223 -6.39 -3.76 15.37
CA PRO A 223 -5.03 -4.29 15.44
C PRO A 223 -4.96 -5.59 16.28
N SER A 224 -5.66 -6.62 15.86
CA SER A 224 -5.62 -7.94 16.50
C SER A 224 -4.63 -8.87 15.79
N VAL A 225 -4.16 -9.91 16.49
CA VAL A 225 -3.25 -10.92 15.94
C VAL A 225 -3.86 -11.73 14.79
N ASN A 226 -5.20 -11.80 14.72
CA ASN A 226 -5.91 -12.47 13.63
C ASN A 226 -5.98 -11.60 12.35
N VAL A 227 -5.70 -10.30 12.46
CA VAL A 227 -5.68 -9.36 11.34
C VAL A 227 -4.25 -9.03 10.95
N ILE A 228 -3.41 -8.71 11.93
CA ILE A 228 -1.98 -8.43 11.75
C ILE A 228 -1.23 -9.70 12.19
N THR A 229 -1.21 -10.68 11.30
CA THR A 229 -0.59 -11.98 11.59
C THR A 229 0.93 -11.89 11.63
N GLY A 230 1.58 -12.92 12.21
CA GLY A 230 3.04 -13.00 12.23
C GLY A 230 3.66 -12.99 10.83
N LEU A 231 2.98 -13.61 9.84
CA LEU A 231 3.45 -13.63 8.44
C LEU A 231 3.37 -12.25 7.79
N ILE A 232 2.29 -11.52 7.99
CA ILE A 232 2.15 -10.13 7.52
C ILE A 232 3.24 -9.25 8.14
N LYS A 233 3.43 -9.33 9.47
CA LYS A 233 4.46 -8.54 10.17
C LYS A 233 5.88 -8.83 9.71
N ALA A 234 6.20 -10.10 9.46
CA ALA A 234 7.52 -10.51 8.99
C ALA A 234 7.85 -9.94 7.61
N ASN A 235 6.84 -9.74 6.75
CA ASN A 235 7.02 -9.28 5.39
C ASN A 235 6.76 -7.77 5.20
N ILE A 236 6.13 -7.11 6.17
CA ILE A 236 5.89 -5.66 6.17
C ILE A 236 6.58 -5.03 7.39
N PRO A 237 7.87 -4.72 7.28
CA PRO A 237 8.65 -4.22 8.41
C PRO A 237 8.39 -2.74 8.73
N SER A 238 7.89 -1.95 7.77
CA SER A 238 7.58 -0.53 8.01
C SER A 238 6.16 -0.39 8.55
N ARG A 239 6.04 0.24 9.70
CA ARG A 239 4.79 0.29 10.47
C ARG A 239 4.53 1.66 11.03
N LEU A 240 3.28 2.05 11.03
CA LEU A 240 2.79 3.32 11.55
C LEU A 240 1.63 3.03 12.50
N ALA A 241 1.87 3.20 13.78
CA ALA A 241 0.87 3.01 14.82
C ALA A 241 0.34 4.35 15.29
N LEU A 242 -0.96 4.57 15.10
CA LEU A 242 -1.69 5.64 15.74
C LEU A 242 -2.19 5.15 17.11
N GLN A 243 -2.91 6.01 17.84
CA GLN A 243 -3.44 5.66 19.16
C GLN A 243 -4.24 4.36 19.13
N VAL A 244 -3.95 3.48 20.09
CA VAL A 244 -4.65 2.21 20.31
C VAL A 244 -5.18 2.13 21.73
N ALA A 245 -6.08 1.16 21.99
CA ALA A 245 -6.74 1.03 23.29
C ALA A 245 -5.85 0.39 24.36
N SER A 246 -4.93 -0.48 23.97
CA SER A 246 -4.13 -1.29 24.91
C SER A 246 -2.68 -1.45 24.48
N GLN A 247 -1.83 -1.77 25.45
CA GLN A 247 -0.43 -2.12 25.20
C GLN A 247 -0.30 -3.40 24.34
N ILE A 248 -1.28 -4.31 24.42
CA ILE A 248 -1.31 -5.53 23.61
C ILE A 248 -1.47 -5.15 22.15
N ASP A 249 -2.35 -4.21 21.82
CA ASP A 249 -2.55 -3.70 20.47
C ASP A 249 -1.28 -3.01 19.95
N SER A 250 -0.61 -2.21 20.80
CA SER A 250 0.66 -1.58 20.43
C SER A 250 1.71 -2.64 20.07
N ARG A 251 1.87 -3.68 20.88
CA ARG A 251 2.79 -4.80 20.60
C ARG A 251 2.38 -5.61 19.36
N THR A 252 1.08 -5.73 19.09
CA THR A 252 0.61 -6.38 17.87
C THR A 252 1.07 -5.63 16.62
N ILE A 253 1.13 -4.30 16.66
CA ILE A 253 1.56 -3.48 15.54
C ILE A 253 3.08 -3.35 15.49
N LEU A 254 3.71 -2.89 16.58
CA LEU A 254 5.10 -2.40 16.61
C LEU A 254 6.10 -3.38 17.26
N ASP A 255 5.64 -4.50 17.81
CA ASP A 255 6.42 -5.38 18.70
C ASP A 255 6.94 -4.64 19.97
N ALA A 256 6.47 -3.43 20.21
CA ALA A 256 6.83 -2.54 21.31
C ALA A 256 5.62 -1.85 21.92
N PRO A 257 5.66 -1.45 23.21
CA PRO A 257 4.63 -0.61 23.80
C PRO A 257 4.78 0.85 23.35
N GLY A 258 3.75 1.67 23.59
CA GLY A 258 3.80 3.13 23.42
C GLY A 258 2.64 3.71 22.65
N ALA A 259 2.05 2.97 21.69
CA ALA A 259 0.92 3.49 20.91
C ALA A 259 -0.35 3.69 21.77
N GLU A 260 -0.49 2.98 22.87
CA GLU A 260 -1.57 3.19 23.88
C GLU A 260 -1.48 4.54 24.60
N SER A 261 -0.29 5.13 24.63
CA SER A 261 -0.03 6.41 25.29
C SER A 261 -0.11 7.61 24.35
N LEU A 262 -0.40 7.40 23.06
CA LEU A 262 -0.57 8.47 22.09
C LEU A 262 -1.84 9.28 22.35
N LEU A 263 -1.84 10.53 21.92
CA LEU A 263 -2.91 11.49 22.17
C LEU A 263 -4.07 11.44 21.16
N GLY A 264 -3.94 10.59 20.11
CA GLY A 264 -4.91 10.55 19.02
C GLY A 264 -4.75 11.68 18.01
N LYS A 265 -5.69 11.81 17.07
CA LYS A 265 -5.71 12.87 16.04
C LYS A 265 -4.41 13.00 15.23
N GLY A 266 -3.81 11.86 14.87
CA GLY A 266 -2.60 11.81 14.07
C GLY A 266 -1.30 11.82 14.88
N ASP A 267 -1.36 11.80 16.22
CA ASP A 267 -0.19 11.49 17.05
C ASP A 267 0.19 10.01 16.82
N THR A 268 1.44 9.74 16.45
CA THR A 268 1.82 8.48 15.80
C THR A 268 3.20 8.03 16.21
N LEU A 269 3.40 6.72 16.22
CA LEU A 269 4.71 6.08 16.26
C LEU A 269 5.01 5.46 14.89
N PHE A 270 6.09 5.87 14.26
CA PHE A 270 6.58 5.33 13.01
C PHE A 270 7.83 4.48 13.24
N GLN A 271 7.85 3.29 12.66
CA GLN A 271 8.99 2.40 12.63
C GLN A 271 9.28 2.01 11.17
N GLY A 272 10.39 2.51 10.63
CA GLY A 272 10.91 2.09 9.32
C GLY A 272 11.67 0.77 9.43
N SER A 273 11.91 0.13 8.29
CA SER A 273 12.64 -1.16 8.21
C SER A 273 14.10 -1.08 8.69
N ASP A 274 14.69 0.11 8.68
CA ASP A 274 16.06 0.42 9.09
C ASP A 274 16.16 1.00 10.52
N MET A 275 15.02 1.16 11.21
CA MET A 275 14.94 1.77 12.52
C MET A 275 14.85 0.71 13.62
N SER A 276 15.71 0.85 14.65
CA SER A 276 15.71 -0.05 15.82
C SER A 276 14.62 0.27 16.85
N LYS A 277 14.08 1.50 16.82
CA LYS A 277 13.02 1.97 17.73
C LYS A 277 12.03 2.87 16.97
N PRO A 278 10.74 2.82 17.34
CA PRO A 278 9.76 3.74 16.79
C PRO A 278 10.09 5.21 17.15
N GLU A 279 9.84 6.11 16.19
CA GLU A 279 9.91 7.56 16.40
C GLU A 279 8.50 8.15 16.48
N ARG A 280 8.31 9.06 17.46
CA ARG A 280 7.03 9.76 17.65
C ARG A 280 6.97 10.99 16.78
N MET A 281 5.83 11.16 16.09
CA MET A 281 5.55 12.31 15.23
C MET A 281 4.07 12.63 15.19
N GLN A 282 3.74 13.86 14.85
CA GLN A 282 2.40 14.29 14.50
C GLN A 282 2.23 14.17 12.99
N CYS A 283 1.34 13.32 12.52
CA CYS A 283 1.02 13.17 11.10
C CYS A 283 0.49 14.47 10.50
N GLY A 284 0.73 14.63 9.21
CA GLY A 284 0.15 15.73 8.43
C GLY A 284 -1.38 15.68 8.46
N ASN A 285 -2.01 16.83 8.64
CA ASN A 285 -3.46 16.97 8.63
C ASN A 285 -3.94 17.48 7.27
N VAL A 286 -5.02 16.89 6.79
CA VAL A 286 -5.74 17.29 5.60
C VAL A 286 -7.23 17.13 5.82
N SER A 287 -8.01 18.10 5.42
CA SER A 287 -9.47 18.06 5.49
C SER A 287 -10.08 17.34 4.27
N GLU A 288 -11.28 16.82 4.45
CA GLU A 288 -12.03 16.17 3.34
C GLU A 288 -12.28 17.14 2.18
N GLU A 289 -12.47 18.43 2.47
CA GLU A 289 -12.66 19.45 1.44
C GLU A 289 -11.38 19.66 0.62
N GLU A 290 -10.20 19.67 1.26
CA GLU A 290 -8.92 19.75 0.56
C GLU A 290 -8.71 18.51 -0.33
N VAL A 291 -9.04 17.30 0.14
CA VAL A 291 -9.01 16.08 -0.67
C VAL A 291 -9.90 16.24 -1.91
N LYS A 292 -11.18 16.66 -1.73
CA LYS A 292 -12.11 16.88 -2.84
C LYS A 292 -11.61 17.94 -3.84
N ASN A 293 -10.97 18.99 -3.35
CA ASN A 293 -10.41 20.03 -4.20
C ASN A 293 -9.24 19.52 -5.04
N VAL A 294 -8.34 18.74 -4.45
CA VAL A 294 -7.23 18.10 -5.19
C VAL A 294 -7.75 17.11 -6.23
N VAL A 295 -8.69 16.25 -5.86
CA VAL A 295 -9.31 15.30 -6.80
C VAL A 295 -9.95 16.04 -7.98
N ARG A 296 -10.73 17.08 -7.71
CA ARG A 296 -11.38 17.91 -8.75
C ARG A 296 -10.35 18.57 -9.67
N TYR A 297 -9.26 19.08 -9.10
CA TYR A 297 -8.17 19.66 -9.88
C TYR A 297 -7.51 18.64 -10.80
N ILE A 298 -7.18 17.43 -10.29
CA ILE A 298 -6.56 16.37 -11.08
C ILE A 298 -7.47 15.93 -12.23
N VAL A 299 -8.76 15.70 -11.96
CA VAL A 299 -9.75 15.30 -12.97
C VAL A 299 -9.90 16.37 -14.07
N LYS A 300 -9.92 17.65 -13.68
CA LYS A 300 -10.08 18.76 -14.63
C LYS A 300 -8.86 18.95 -15.55
N HIS A 301 -7.65 18.63 -15.08
CA HIS A 301 -6.40 18.91 -15.79
C HIS A 301 -5.71 17.66 -16.36
N ASN A 302 -6.43 16.56 -16.45
CA ASN A 302 -5.95 15.34 -17.08
C ASN A 302 -6.99 14.84 -18.10
N ASP A 303 -6.54 14.64 -19.34
CA ASP A 303 -7.38 14.08 -20.40
C ASP A 303 -7.49 12.54 -20.35
N MET A 304 -6.68 11.89 -19.49
CA MET A 304 -6.73 10.44 -19.27
C MET A 304 -7.95 10.09 -18.41
N LEU A 305 -8.73 9.14 -18.88
CA LEU A 305 -9.76 8.51 -18.07
C LEU A 305 -9.14 7.47 -17.13
N PRO A 306 -9.79 7.17 -15.99
CA PRO A 306 -9.42 6.00 -15.18
C PRO A 306 -9.45 4.74 -16.06
N ASP A 307 -8.47 3.86 -15.88
CA ASP A 307 -8.54 2.54 -16.50
C ASP A 307 -9.58 1.70 -15.78
N ASP A 308 -10.10 0.70 -16.47
CA ASP A 308 -10.89 -0.36 -15.88
C ASP A 308 -10.27 -1.69 -16.28
N ILE A 309 -9.23 -2.10 -15.53
CA ILE A 309 -8.71 -3.44 -15.69
C ILE A 309 -9.82 -4.41 -15.29
N THR A 310 -10.17 -5.31 -16.17
CA THR A 310 -11.20 -6.33 -15.92
C THR A 310 -10.73 -7.26 -14.80
N ILE A 311 -11.08 -6.89 -13.56
CA ILE A 311 -10.85 -7.74 -12.40
C ILE A 311 -12.04 -8.72 -12.33
N GLY A 312 -11.95 -9.85 -13.03
CA GLY A 312 -12.76 -11.02 -12.70
C GLY A 312 -13.96 -11.41 -13.56
N GLU A 313 -14.08 -11.01 -14.82
CA GLU A 313 -15.09 -11.61 -15.71
C GLU A 313 -14.57 -12.74 -16.62
N GLY A 314 -13.33 -13.22 -16.40
CA GLY A 314 -12.71 -14.25 -17.23
C GLY A 314 -11.91 -15.30 -16.48
N MET A 315 -12.01 -15.40 -15.17
CA MET A 315 -11.23 -16.35 -14.36
C MET A 315 -12.06 -17.44 -13.66
N ASP A 316 -13.35 -17.56 -13.95
CA ASP A 316 -14.11 -18.74 -13.60
C ASP A 316 -14.05 -19.75 -14.77
N GLU A 317 -13.48 -20.94 -14.50
CA GLU A 317 -13.71 -22.22 -15.17
C GLU A 317 -13.09 -22.58 -16.53
N SER A 318 -12.08 -21.88 -17.08
CA SER A 318 -11.47 -22.42 -18.31
C SER A 318 -9.96 -22.42 -18.38
N VAL A 319 -9.27 -22.98 -17.37
CA VAL A 319 -7.88 -23.47 -17.56
C VAL A 319 -7.76 -24.89 -16.97
N ALA A 320 -8.59 -25.78 -17.48
CA ALA A 320 -8.24 -27.19 -17.57
C ALA A 320 -8.06 -27.48 -19.07
N THR A 321 -6.83 -27.67 -19.48
CA THR A 321 -6.28 -28.07 -20.79
C THR A 321 -5.60 -26.98 -21.59
N THR A 322 -4.29 -26.73 -21.34
CA THR A 322 -3.23 -27.04 -22.29
C THR A 322 -1.86 -26.74 -21.68
N THR A 323 -1.11 -27.80 -21.41
CA THR A 323 0.37 -27.97 -21.40
C THR A 323 1.24 -26.72 -21.32
N GLY A 324 1.99 -26.61 -20.20
CA GLY A 324 3.23 -25.88 -20.14
C GLY A 324 3.53 -25.23 -18.77
N SER A 325 4.10 -26.02 -17.85
CA SER A 325 5.04 -25.61 -16.80
C SER A 325 4.71 -24.33 -16.00
N GLY A 326 4.13 -24.48 -14.82
CA GLY A 326 4.03 -23.42 -13.80
C GLY A 326 2.65 -23.24 -13.19
N SER A 327 1.87 -24.30 -12.95
CA SER A 327 0.65 -24.20 -12.14
C SER A 327 1.05 -24.04 -10.67
N PHE A 328 0.83 -22.88 -10.11
CA PHE A 328 0.74 -22.72 -8.67
C PHE A 328 -0.68 -23.15 -8.27
N ASP A 329 -0.80 -24.43 -7.94
CA ASP A 329 -1.92 -24.96 -7.19
C ASP A 329 -1.93 -24.25 -5.81
N TYR A 330 -2.87 -23.33 -5.61
CA TYR A 330 -3.42 -23.18 -4.27
C TYR A 330 -4.19 -24.46 -3.99
N PRO A 331 -3.96 -25.15 -2.85
CA PRO A 331 -4.85 -26.24 -2.48
C PRO A 331 -6.26 -25.66 -2.44
N SER A 332 -7.07 -25.99 -3.42
CA SER A 332 -8.50 -25.94 -3.28
C SER A 332 -8.80 -26.88 -2.11
N ASP A 333 -9.51 -26.41 -1.10
CA ASP A 333 -10.19 -27.26 -0.11
C ASP A 333 -11.29 -28.08 -0.82
N SER A 334 -10.90 -28.91 -1.73
CA SER A 334 -11.54 -30.13 -2.15
C SER A 334 -10.53 -31.24 -1.90
N ASP A 335 -10.10 -31.40 -0.65
CA ASP A 335 -9.88 -32.72 -0.11
C ASP A 335 -11.27 -33.37 -0.01
N ASP A 336 -11.87 -33.65 -1.15
CA ASP A 336 -12.65 -34.84 -1.29
C ASP A 336 -11.65 -35.98 -1.17
N ASP A 337 -11.39 -36.34 0.10
CA ASP A 337 -10.68 -37.52 0.50
C ASP A 337 -11.29 -38.68 -0.32
N GLU A 338 -10.48 -39.41 -1.11
CA GLU A 338 -10.96 -40.58 -1.87
C GLU A 338 -11.77 -41.49 -0.97
N LEU A 339 -11.47 -41.56 0.34
CA LEU A 339 -12.20 -42.20 1.41
C LEU A 339 -13.62 -41.65 1.64
N TYR A 340 -13.86 -40.34 1.37
CA TYR A 340 -15.21 -39.79 1.50
C TYR A 340 -16.14 -40.28 0.38
N GLY A 341 -15.62 -40.40 -0.82
CA GLY A 341 -16.34 -40.96 -1.96
C GLY A 341 -16.69 -42.46 -1.75
N GLU A 342 -15.77 -43.24 -1.16
CA GLU A 342 -16.00 -44.65 -0.80
C GLU A 342 -16.98 -44.79 0.35
N ALA A 343 -16.88 -43.94 1.39
CA ALA A 343 -17.85 -43.95 2.52
C ALA A 343 -19.28 -43.60 2.05
N LEU A 344 -19.42 -42.64 1.14
CA LEU A 344 -20.72 -42.26 0.55
C LEU A 344 -21.34 -43.41 -0.31
N ARG A 345 -20.50 -44.19 -1.01
CA ARG A 345 -20.98 -45.39 -1.74
C ARG A 345 -21.42 -46.49 -0.78
N ALA A 346 -20.64 -46.78 0.27
CA ALA A 346 -20.99 -47.79 1.28
C ALA A 346 -22.27 -47.45 2.02
N VAL A 347 -22.58 -46.18 2.28
CA VAL A 347 -23.84 -45.76 2.92
C VAL A 347 -25.04 -45.81 1.96
N ARG A 348 -24.82 -45.73 0.64
CA ARG A 348 -25.90 -45.85 -0.35
C ARG A 348 -26.26 -47.33 -0.71
N GLU A 349 -25.33 -48.24 -0.48
CA GLU A 349 -25.50 -49.66 -0.77
C GLU A 349 -25.95 -50.49 0.47
N ALA A 350 -26.04 -49.86 1.66
CA ALA A 350 -26.58 -50.42 2.89
C ALA A 350 -28.05 -49.99 3.09
#